data_2e2ae0ee9e5f20d66f85a9fe70a4959d
#
_entry.id   2e2ae0ee9e5f20d66f85a9fe70a4959d
#
_cell.length_a   1.000
_cell.length_b   1.000
_cell.length_c   1.000
_cell.angle_alpha   90.00
_cell.angle_beta   90.00
_cell.angle_gamma   90.00
#
_symmetry.space_group_name_H-M   'P 1'
#
loop_
_entity.id
_entity.type
_entity.pdbx_description
1 polymer ?
#
loop_
_entity_poly.entity_id
_entity_poly.type
_entity_poly.pdbx_seq_one_letter_code
_entity_poly.pdbx_strand_id
1 'polypeptide(L)'
;MRNFLLFVLLFSFCSCKQSAIKQSFSSADSLVIHFKDEQAGVVTKTIQTTEKNAMSRMIEFIDSKETEQFKCGYDGKMFFYHNGQEIQEVDFKMKNDSCNHFVFRLNGNLVRTKMNSEAVDFLDALEKGMPYY
;
A
#
# COMPACT_ATOMS: atom_id res chain seq x y z
N MET A 1 -0.32 41.82 47.70
CA MET A 1 -1.13 40.89 46.87
C MET A 1 -0.50 40.76 45.51
N ARG A 2 0.16 39.65 45.29
CA ARG A 2 0.84 39.41 44.00
C ARG A 2 0.09 38.29 43.29
N ASN A 3 -0.62 38.64 42.24
CA ASN A 3 -1.31 37.69 41.37
C ASN A 3 -0.26 36.90 40.58
N PHE A 4 -0.11 35.62 40.90
CA PHE A 4 0.69 34.69 40.14
C PHE A 4 -0.21 34.10 39.03
N LEU A 5 -0.14 34.68 37.83
CA LEU A 5 -0.81 34.16 36.67
C LEU A 5 -0.03 32.93 36.18
N LEU A 6 -0.52 31.75 36.53
CA LEU A 6 -0.02 30.47 36.01
C LEU A 6 -0.49 30.32 34.57
N PHE A 7 0.38 30.62 33.63
CA PHE A 7 0.15 30.37 32.22
C PHE A 7 0.38 28.88 31.94
N VAL A 8 -0.68 28.10 32.01
CA VAL A 8 -0.64 26.68 31.60
C VAL A 8 -0.60 26.67 30.08
N LEU A 9 0.60 26.50 29.53
CA LEU A 9 0.80 26.18 28.12
C LEU A 9 0.32 24.75 27.87
N LEU A 10 -0.91 24.64 27.37
CA LEU A 10 -1.44 23.39 26.78
C LEU A 10 -0.68 23.14 25.47
N PHE A 11 0.41 22.39 25.57
CA PHE A 11 1.00 21.76 24.38
C PHE A 11 0.04 20.70 23.88
N SER A 12 -0.82 21.09 22.94
CA SER A 12 -1.57 20.16 22.13
C SER A 12 -0.57 19.39 21.28
N PHE A 13 -0.13 18.24 21.78
CA PHE A 13 0.57 17.26 20.98
C PHE A 13 -0.44 16.75 19.93
N CYS A 14 -0.38 17.36 18.76
CA CYS A 14 -1.02 16.81 17.58
C CYS A 14 -0.27 15.52 17.22
N SER A 15 -0.58 14.45 17.93
CA SER A 15 -0.09 13.11 17.62
C SER A 15 -0.75 12.67 16.32
N CYS A 16 -0.07 12.89 15.21
CA CYS A 16 -0.45 12.35 13.92
C CYS A 16 -0.30 10.83 14.00
N LYS A 17 -1.34 10.12 14.44
CA LYS A 17 -1.35 8.66 14.47
C LYS A 17 -1.30 8.16 13.04
N GLN A 18 -0.19 7.56 12.69
CA GLN A 18 -0.06 6.81 11.45
C GLN A 18 -1.11 5.68 11.44
N SER A 19 -1.76 5.43 10.29
CA SER A 19 -2.74 4.35 10.18
C SER A 19 -2.10 2.99 10.48
N ALA A 20 -2.91 2.03 10.97
CA ALA A 20 -2.43 0.67 11.22
C ALA A 20 -1.92 0.00 9.95
N ILE A 21 -2.52 0.32 8.79
CA ILE A 21 -2.06 -0.17 7.49
C ILE A 21 -0.66 0.35 7.20
N LYS A 22 -0.43 1.67 7.23
CA LYS A 22 0.91 2.26 7.02
C LYS A 22 1.96 1.68 7.97
N GLN A 23 1.61 1.48 9.24
CA GLN A 23 2.52 0.90 10.23
C GLN A 23 2.97 -0.51 9.85
N SER A 24 2.09 -1.34 9.29
CA SER A 24 2.43 -2.71 8.89
C SER A 24 3.44 -2.79 7.75
N PHE A 25 3.59 -1.72 6.98
CA PHE A 25 4.55 -1.60 5.87
C PHE A 25 5.76 -0.72 6.19
N SER A 26 5.77 -0.02 7.33
CA SER A 26 6.70 1.10 7.60
C SER A 26 8.18 0.71 7.63
N SER A 27 8.49 -0.54 7.95
CA SER A 27 9.87 -1.04 7.96
C SER A 27 10.37 -1.55 6.61
N ALA A 28 9.53 -1.57 5.57
CA ALA A 28 9.92 -2.07 4.27
C ALA A 28 11.09 -1.29 3.67
N ASP A 29 12.10 -2.01 3.19
CA ASP A 29 13.27 -1.47 2.50
C ASP A 29 13.37 -1.91 1.03
N SER A 30 12.54 -2.88 0.64
CA SER A 30 12.41 -3.31 -0.76
C SER A 30 11.00 -3.82 -1.08
N LEU A 31 10.65 -3.71 -2.35
CA LEU A 31 9.36 -4.14 -2.89
C LEU A 31 9.60 -4.92 -4.19
N VAL A 32 8.95 -6.08 -4.28
CA VAL A 32 8.88 -6.88 -5.51
C VAL A 32 7.42 -6.96 -5.96
N ILE A 33 7.17 -6.69 -7.24
CA ILE A 33 5.83 -6.79 -7.83
C ILE A 33 5.86 -7.84 -8.93
N HIS A 34 5.00 -8.84 -8.81
CA HIS A 34 4.74 -9.82 -9.85
C HIS A 34 3.41 -9.50 -10.54
N PHE A 35 3.48 -9.13 -11.82
CA PHE A 35 2.30 -9.05 -12.67
C PHE A 35 2.01 -10.42 -13.27
N LYS A 36 0.74 -10.77 -13.35
CA LYS A 36 0.29 -12.10 -13.82
C LYS A 36 -0.69 -11.95 -14.97
N ASP A 37 -0.66 -12.91 -15.87
CA ASP A 37 -1.78 -13.15 -16.75
C ASP A 37 -2.92 -13.80 -15.95
N GLU A 38 -4.10 -13.19 -15.96
CA GLU A 38 -5.24 -13.65 -15.16
C GLU A 38 -5.73 -15.04 -15.58
N GLN A 39 -5.70 -15.33 -16.89
CA GLN A 39 -6.22 -16.61 -17.43
C GLN A 39 -5.21 -17.74 -17.23
N ALA A 40 -3.94 -17.49 -17.50
CA ALA A 40 -2.88 -18.49 -17.40
C ALA A 40 -2.31 -18.63 -15.97
N GLY A 41 -2.50 -17.64 -15.10
CA GLY A 41 -1.92 -17.61 -13.75
C GLY A 41 -0.40 -17.49 -13.71
N VAL A 42 0.22 -17.18 -14.85
CA VAL A 42 1.68 -17.13 -15.02
C VAL A 42 2.18 -15.71 -14.78
N VAL A 43 3.31 -15.56 -14.08
CA VAL A 43 3.99 -14.26 -13.92
C VAL A 43 4.54 -13.81 -15.27
N THR A 44 4.06 -12.66 -15.75
CA THR A 44 4.45 -12.08 -17.04
C THR A 44 5.56 -11.05 -16.91
N LYS A 45 5.64 -10.40 -15.73
CA LYS A 45 6.65 -9.38 -15.44
C LYS A 45 6.93 -9.29 -13.95
N THR A 46 8.19 -9.06 -13.59
CA THR A 46 8.64 -8.79 -12.24
C THR A 46 9.34 -7.44 -12.19
N ILE A 47 8.93 -6.61 -11.24
CA ILE A 47 9.55 -5.31 -10.92
C ILE A 47 10.11 -5.42 -9.50
N GLN A 48 11.31 -4.90 -9.31
CA GLN A 48 11.93 -4.77 -7.99
C GLN A 48 12.42 -3.34 -7.78
N THR A 49 12.19 -2.79 -6.61
CA THR A 49 12.66 -1.46 -6.24
C THR A 49 13.08 -1.38 -4.77
N THR A 50 14.07 -0.54 -4.49
CA THR A 50 14.48 -0.13 -3.14
C THR A 50 14.28 1.38 -2.93
N GLU A 51 13.65 2.05 -3.90
CA GLU A 51 13.38 3.48 -3.82
C GLU A 51 12.31 3.79 -2.79
N LYS A 52 12.68 4.57 -1.78
CA LYS A 52 11.78 4.94 -0.68
C LYS A 52 10.52 5.67 -1.16
N ASN A 53 10.65 6.57 -2.13
CA ASN A 53 9.52 7.34 -2.66
C ASN A 53 8.52 6.44 -3.39
N ALA A 54 9.00 5.49 -4.18
CA ALA A 54 8.14 4.54 -4.87
C ALA A 54 7.39 3.62 -3.89
N MET A 55 8.08 3.12 -2.87
CA MET A 55 7.46 2.31 -1.82
C MET A 55 6.46 3.09 -0.99
N SER A 56 6.81 4.31 -0.56
CA SER A 56 5.90 5.20 0.17
C SER A 56 4.63 5.47 -0.61
N ARG A 57 4.75 5.75 -1.89
CA ARG A 57 3.60 6.00 -2.76
C ARG A 57 2.71 4.77 -2.90
N MET A 58 3.30 3.59 -3.07
CA MET A 58 2.55 2.34 -3.13
C MET A 58 1.81 2.07 -1.82
N ILE A 59 2.45 2.28 -0.68
CA ILE A 59 1.83 2.13 0.63
C ILE A 59 0.66 3.10 0.81
N GLU A 60 0.79 4.34 0.33
CA GLU A 60 -0.31 5.31 0.34
C GLU A 60 -1.49 4.85 -0.51
N PHE A 61 -1.26 4.23 -1.65
CA PHE A 61 -2.33 3.66 -2.47
C PHE A 61 -3.03 2.49 -1.78
N ILE A 62 -2.28 1.63 -1.09
CA ILE A 62 -2.84 0.50 -0.33
C ILE A 62 -3.64 0.98 0.87
N ASP A 63 -3.20 2.05 1.54
CA ASP A 63 -3.88 2.65 2.69
C ASP A 63 -5.08 3.51 2.26
N SER A 64 -6.08 2.87 1.72
CA SER A 64 -7.30 3.50 1.25
C SER A 64 -8.54 2.95 1.97
N LYS A 65 -9.72 3.35 1.52
CA LYS A 65 -10.99 2.89 2.11
C LYS A 65 -11.14 1.39 1.96
N GLU A 66 -11.63 0.75 3.01
CA GLU A 66 -12.04 -0.65 2.92
C GLU A 66 -13.16 -0.84 1.89
N THR A 67 -13.13 -2.00 1.24
CA THR A 67 -14.10 -2.39 0.25
C THR A 67 -14.61 -3.81 0.50
N GLU A 68 -15.69 -4.18 -0.18
CA GLU A 68 -16.26 -5.52 -0.11
C GLU A 68 -15.39 -6.58 -0.77
N GLN A 69 -15.74 -7.84 -0.56
CA GLN A 69 -15.13 -8.97 -1.25
C GLN A 69 -15.57 -9.00 -2.72
N PHE A 70 -14.60 -8.98 -3.62
CA PHE A 70 -14.80 -9.17 -5.05
C PHE A 70 -14.41 -10.59 -5.48
N LYS A 71 -15.08 -11.12 -6.50
CA LYS A 71 -14.77 -12.41 -7.13
C LYS A 71 -14.22 -12.19 -8.55
N CYS A 72 -13.26 -11.30 -8.69
CA CYS A 72 -12.73 -10.86 -9.98
C CYS A 72 -11.31 -11.37 -10.27
N GLY A 73 -10.78 -12.26 -9.44
CA GLY A 73 -9.38 -12.70 -9.55
C GLY A 73 -8.38 -11.61 -9.22
N TYR A 74 -7.11 -11.84 -9.57
CA TYR A 74 -6.00 -10.93 -9.30
C TYR A 74 -5.12 -10.80 -10.53
N ASP A 75 -4.59 -9.58 -10.76
CA ASP A 75 -3.65 -9.27 -11.83
C ASP A 75 -2.19 -9.34 -11.37
N GLY A 76 -1.97 -9.48 -10.07
CA GLY A 76 -0.62 -9.61 -9.53
C GLY A 76 -0.55 -9.67 -8.02
N LYS A 77 0.69 -9.68 -7.56
CA LYS A 77 1.05 -9.77 -6.16
C LYS A 77 2.26 -8.91 -5.86
N MET A 78 2.27 -8.27 -4.70
CA MET A 78 3.38 -7.49 -4.19
C MET A 78 3.94 -8.16 -2.95
N PHE A 79 5.25 -8.09 -2.81
CA PHE A 79 5.97 -8.57 -1.63
C PHE A 79 6.84 -7.43 -1.10
N PHE A 80 6.59 -7.06 0.15
CA PHE A 80 7.39 -6.08 0.87
C PHE A 80 8.37 -6.80 1.77
N TYR A 81 9.62 -6.38 1.74
CA TYR A 81 10.71 -6.99 2.50
C TYR A 81 11.37 -5.99 3.45
N HIS A 82 11.93 -6.50 4.53
CA HIS A 82 12.82 -5.81 5.43
C HIS A 82 14.02 -6.70 5.73
N ASN A 83 15.23 -6.22 5.45
CA ASN A 83 16.46 -7.00 5.62
C ASN A 83 16.40 -8.40 4.98
N GLY A 84 15.83 -8.50 3.79
CA GLY A 84 15.68 -9.76 3.04
C GLY A 84 14.56 -10.68 3.52
N GLN A 85 13.81 -10.32 4.54
CA GLN A 85 12.66 -11.07 5.04
C GLN A 85 11.36 -10.43 4.56
N GLU A 86 10.44 -11.25 4.07
CA GLU A 86 9.10 -10.80 3.70
C GLU A 86 8.33 -10.38 4.96
N ILE A 87 7.83 -9.16 4.94
CA ILE A 87 7.04 -8.60 6.04
C ILE A 87 5.57 -8.46 5.70
N GLN A 88 5.23 -8.33 4.41
CA GLN A 88 3.86 -8.18 3.96
C GLN A 88 3.69 -8.62 2.50
N GLU A 89 2.55 -9.24 2.21
CA GLU A 89 2.14 -9.70 0.90
C GLU A 89 0.79 -9.05 0.54
N VAL A 90 0.64 -8.57 -0.69
CA VAL A 90 -0.56 -7.90 -1.17
C VAL A 90 -0.95 -8.46 -2.52
N ASP A 91 -2.15 -9.03 -2.63
CA ASP A 91 -2.78 -9.33 -3.92
C ASP A 91 -3.46 -8.08 -4.48
N PHE A 92 -3.45 -7.89 -5.79
CA PHE A 92 -4.12 -6.75 -6.40
C PHE A 92 -4.85 -7.10 -7.71
N LYS A 93 -5.95 -6.39 -7.93
CA LYS A 93 -6.71 -6.35 -9.18
C LYS A 93 -6.69 -4.90 -9.69
N MET A 94 -6.32 -4.70 -10.96
CA MET A 94 -6.16 -3.36 -11.55
C MET A 94 -6.80 -3.21 -12.94
N LYS A 95 -7.25 -4.31 -13.56
CA LYS A 95 -7.75 -4.32 -14.94
C LYS A 95 -9.29 -4.39 -15.05
N ASN A 96 -10.00 -4.06 -13.98
CA ASN A 96 -11.46 -4.02 -13.97
C ASN A 96 -11.96 -2.94 -13.02
N ASP A 97 -12.40 -1.80 -13.53
CA ASP A 97 -12.77 -0.61 -12.76
C ASP A 97 -13.78 -0.87 -11.64
N SER A 98 -14.67 -1.84 -11.81
CA SER A 98 -15.64 -2.22 -10.78
C SER A 98 -15.08 -3.11 -9.68
N CYS A 99 -13.88 -3.66 -9.88
CA CYS A 99 -13.23 -4.64 -8.99
C CYS A 99 -11.82 -4.25 -8.53
N ASN A 100 -11.31 -3.10 -8.91
CA ASN A 100 -9.93 -2.73 -8.61
C ASN A 100 -9.72 -2.55 -7.10
N HIS A 101 -8.88 -3.38 -6.51
CA HIS A 101 -8.65 -3.42 -5.07
C HIS A 101 -7.33 -4.09 -4.71
N PHE A 102 -6.93 -3.89 -3.45
CA PHE A 102 -5.84 -4.59 -2.79
C PHE A 102 -6.39 -5.55 -1.73
N VAL A 103 -5.72 -6.68 -1.53
CA VAL A 103 -6.03 -7.64 -0.47
C VAL A 103 -4.75 -8.02 0.26
N PHE A 104 -4.76 -7.91 1.57
CA PHE A 104 -3.62 -8.25 2.43
C PHE A 104 -4.08 -8.65 3.83
N ARG A 105 -3.16 -9.13 4.66
CA ARG A 105 -3.45 -9.44 6.06
C ARG A 105 -2.92 -8.34 6.98
N LEU A 106 -3.76 -7.92 7.91
CA LEU A 106 -3.42 -6.98 8.97
C LEU A 106 -3.76 -7.61 10.31
N ASN A 107 -2.77 -7.87 11.15
CA ASN A 107 -2.96 -8.55 12.44
C ASN A 107 -3.71 -9.89 12.33
N GLY A 108 -3.41 -10.67 11.28
CA GLY A 108 -4.04 -11.95 11.00
C GLY A 108 -5.41 -11.88 10.30
N ASN A 109 -6.00 -10.70 10.17
CA ASN A 109 -7.27 -10.49 9.49
C ASN A 109 -7.07 -10.08 8.04
N LEU A 110 -7.92 -10.60 7.16
CA LEU A 110 -7.93 -10.23 5.76
C LEU A 110 -8.57 -8.85 5.59
N VAL A 111 -7.82 -7.93 4.98
CA VAL A 111 -8.26 -6.55 4.71
C VAL A 111 -8.29 -6.34 3.21
N ARG A 112 -9.33 -5.66 2.74
CA ARG A 112 -9.51 -5.25 1.34
C ARG A 112 -9.65 -3.75 1.28
N THR A 113 -8.82 -3.12 0.45
CA THR A 113 -8.89 -1.68 0.24
C THR A 113 -9.11 -1.34 -1.23
N LYS A 114 -9.82 -0.25 -1.47
CA LYS A 114 -10.15 0.19 -2.83
C LYS A 114 -8.92 0.73 -3.54
N MET A 115 -8.69 0.33 -4.78
CA MET A 115 -7.67 0.90 -5.64
C MET A 115 -8.26 2.07 -6.42
N ASN A 116 -7.66 3.27 -6.29
CA ASN A 116 -8.07 4.44 -7.05
C ASN A 116 -7.43 4.46 -8.45
N SER A 117 -7.90 5.36 -9.31
CA SER A 117 -7.40 5.47 -10.69
C SER A 117 -5.92 5.82 -10.78
N GLU A 118 -5.40 6.62 -9.85
CA GLU A 118 -3.98 6.99 -9.80
C GLU A 118 -3.10 5.77 -9.51
N ALA A 119 -3.53 4.89 -8.62
CA ALA A 119 -2.84 3.63 -8.34
C ALA A 119 -2.86 2.68 -9.56
N VAL A 120 -3.98 2.63 -10.27
CA VAL A 120 -4.10 1.85 -11.53
C VAL A 120 -3.11 2.38 -12.56
N ASP A 121 -3.08 3.68 -12.80
CA ASP A 121 -2.17 4.32 -13.77
C ASP A 121 -0.69 4.08 -13.39
N PHE A 122 -0.37 4.14 -12.10
CA PHE A 122 0.96 3.86 -11.60
C PHE A 122 1.40 2.41 -11.88
N LEU A 123 0.56 1.44 -11.54
CA LEU A 123 0.83 0.02 -11.78
C LEU A 123 0.88 -0.31 -13.27
N ASP A 124 -0.01 0.24 -14.07
CA ASP A 124 -0.03 0.05 -15.52
C ASP A 124 1.26 0.58 -16.17
N ALA A 125 1.72 1.75 -15.76
CA ALA A 125 2.99 2.30 -16.22
C ALA A 125 4.18 1.39 -15.87
N LEU A 126 4.22 0.85 -14.65
CA LEU A 126 5.24 -0.10 -14.24
C LEU A 126 5.19 -1.40 -15.05
N GLU A 127 4.00 -1.95 -15.27
CA GLU A 127 3.81 -3.16 -16.09
C GLU A 127 4.32 -2.96 -17.52
N LYS A 128 4.08 -1.79 -18.10
CA LYS A 128 4.55 -1.42 -19.45
C LYS A 128 6.01 -0.97 -19.49
N GLY A 129 6.68 -0.85 -18.36
CA GLY A 129 8.07 -0.36 -18.29
C GLY A 129 8.21 1.11 -18.66
N MET A 130 7.16 1.90 -18.49
CA MET A 130 7.16 3.35 -18.71
C MET A 130 7.59 4.09 -17.44
N PRO A 131 8.34 5.21 -17.58
CA PRO A 131 8.62 6.06 -16.42
C PRO A 131 7.32 6.70 -15.93
N TYR A 132 7.13 6.67 -14.63
CA TYR A 132 6.01 7.31 -13.95
C TYR A 132 6.54 8.44 -13.06
N TYR A 133 6.52 9.64 -13.59
CA TYR A 133 6.97 10.86 -12.88
C TYR A 133 5.92 11.97 -13.01
#